data_db70b61b73cd8d219e2f447b16814609
#
_entry.id   db70b61b73cd8d219e2f447b16814609
#
_cell.length_a   1.000
_cell.length_b   1.000
_cell.length_c   1.000
_cell.angle_alpha   90.00
_cell.angle_beta   90.00
_cell.angle_gamma   90.00
#
_symmetry.space_group_name_H-M   'P 1'
#
loop_
_entity.id
_entity.type
_entity.pdbx_description
1 polymer ?
#
loop_
_entity_poly.entity_id
_entity_poly.type
_entity_poly.pdbx_seq_one_letter_code
_entity_poly.pdbx_strand_id
1 'polypeptide(L)'
;NFERIEMNGQRVLTLVIFAVIALCWVFSSYINPMISGVFGLAKNIGSFDSVVALLAAVIICSTGVANWKQIQESTDWGVLMLFGGGLTLSAVLKDSGASKVLADGIVFLVQGQHYYLIGLLVATFIIFLTEFTSNTASAALLVPIFISIAQSLGMPEIGLALIIGLGASCAFMLPVATPPNAIVFGTGQIRQSDMVKAGFILNIVCILVIATIGYYF
;
A
#
# COMPACT_ATOMS: atom_id res chain seq x y z
N ASN A 1 -4.00 -30.00 18.52
CA ASN A 1 -2.77 -30.16 19.33
C ASN A 1 -1.89 -28.93 19.08
N PHE A 2 -1.91 -27.99 20.05
CA PHE A 2 -0.90 -26.93 20.06
C PHE A 2 0.40 -27.58 20.55
N GLU A 3 1.37 -27.82 19.66
CA GLU A 3 2.71 -28.17 20.06
C GLU A 3 3.28 -27.03 20.91
N ARG A 4 3.68 -27.35 22.15
CA ARG A 4 4.37 -26.37 22.99
C ARG A 4 5.72 -26.07 22.36
N ILE A 5 5.83 -24.84 21.81
CA ILE A 5 7.10 -24.36 21.23
C ILE A 5 8.08 -24.16 22.39
N GLU A 6 9.09 -24.98 22.48
CA GLU A 6 10.17 -24.79 23.46
C GLU A 6 10.92 -23.48 23.17
N MET A 7 10.95 -22.59 24.17
CA MET A 7 11.61 -21.30 24.10
C MET A 7 13.12 -21.47 24.32
N ASN A 8 13.89 -21.48 23.24
CA ASN A 8 15.36 -21.41 23.31
C ASN A 8 15.84 -19.97 23.20
N GLY A 9 17.14 -19.72 23.53
CA GLY A 9 17.72 -18.38 23.54
C GLY A 9 17.59 -17.62 22.22
N GLN A 10 17.69 -18.30 21.06
CA GLN A 10 17.53 -17.69 19.75
C GLN A 10 16.06 -17.25 19.49
N ARG A 11 15.10 -18.04 19.90
CA ARG A 11 13.66 -17.70 19.77
C ARG A 11 13.30 -16.47 20.63
N VAL A 12 13.82 -16.44 21.87
CA VAL A 12 13.66 -15.29 22.77
C VAL A 12 14.30 -14.05 22.12
N LEU A 13 15.51 -14.15 21.59
CA LEU A 13 16.20 -13.05 20.95
C LEU A 13 15.41 -12.54 19.72
N THR A 14 14.87 -13.45 18.90
CA THR A 14 14.01 -13.09 17.76
C THR A 14 12.80 -12.30 18.21
N LEU A 15 12.11 -12.75 19.26
CA LEU A 15 10.93 -12.04 19.80
C LEU A 15 11.28 -10.67 20.37
N VAL A 16 12.43 -10.55 21.03
CA VAL A 16 12.92 -9.26 21.56
C VAL A 16 13.23 -8.30 20.41
N ILE A 17 13.97 -8.76 19.39
CA ILE A 17 14.26 -7.93 18.21
C ILE A 17 12.94 -7.47 17.54
N PHE A 18 12.01 -8.38 17.30
CA PHE A 18 10.71 -8.06 16.73
C PHE A 18 9.95 -7.02 17.57
N ALA A 19 9.87 -7.22 18.88
CA ALA A 19 9.19 -6.30 19.79
C ALA A 19 9.83 -4.89 19.77
N VAL A 20 11.16 -4.81 19.79
CA VAL A 20 11.88 -3.53 19.72
C VAL A 20 11.60 -2.81 18.41
N ILE A 21 11.63 -3.52 17.27
CA ILE A 21 11.35 -2.94 15.96
C ILE A 21 9.91 -2.45 15.88
N ALA A 22 8.95 -3.27 16.32
CA ALA A 22 7.54 -2.89 16.37
C ALA A 22 7.31 -1.63 17.21
N LEU A 23 7.95 -1.54 18.37
CA LEU A 23 7.91 -0.33 19.21
C LEU A 23 8.54 0.88 18.51
N CYS A 24 9.68 0.70 17.80
CA CYS A 24 10.27 1.78 17.02
C CYS A 24 9.33 2.31 15.94
N TRP A 25 8.57 1.45 15.27
CA TRP A 25 7.58 1.85 14.26
C TRP A 25 6.36 2.53 14.87
N VAL A 26 5.76 1.93 15.90
CA VAL A 26 4.59 2.49 16.58
C VAL A 26 4.87 3.86 17.19
N PHE A 27 6.04 4.04 17.77
CA PHE A 27 6.47 5.28 18.42
C PHE A 27 7.46 6.10 17.59
N SER A 28 7.50 5.91 16.25
CA SER A 28 8.47 6.57 15.38
C SER A 28 8.44 8.10 15.48
N SER A 29 7.26 8.69 15.66
CA SER A 29 7.07 10.13 15.85
C SER A 29 7.75 10.70 17.12
N TYR A 30 7.95 9.89 18.14
CA TYR A 30 8.66 10.26 19.38
C TYR A 30 10.13 9.85 19.36
N ILE A 31 10.41 8.65 18.85
CA ILE A 31 11.76 8.06 18.86
C ILE A 31 12.68 8.76 17.85
N ASN A 32 12.18 9.09 16.67
CA ASN A 32 12.98 9.73 15.61
C ASN A 32 13.57 11.09 16.04
N PRO A 33 12.81 12.05 16.60
CA PRO A 33 13.38 13.29 17.12
C PRO A 33 14.38 13.06 18.26
N MET A 34 14.10 12.11 19.15
CA MET A 34 14.99 11.78 20.26
C MET A 34 16.36 11.25 19.76
N ILE A 35 16.34 10.29 18.82
CA ILE A 35 17.56 9.74 18.22
C ILE A 35 18.28 10.82 17.43
N SER A 36 17.57 11.62 16.62
CA SER A 36 18.18 12.71 15.85
C SER A 36 18.89 13.72 16.75
N GLY A 37 18.29 14.04 17.91
CA GLY A 37 18.89 14.92 18.91
C GLY A 37 20.16 14.33 19.54
N VAL A 38 20.16 13.04 19.88
CA VAL A 38 21.34 12.35 20.44
C VAL A 38 22.51 12.34 19.45
N PHE A 39 22.24 12.17 18.16
CA PHE A 39 23.27 12.18 17.11
C PHE A 39 23.57 13.59 16.57
N GLY A 40 22.97 14.64 17.13
CA GLY A 40 23.23 16.03 16.72
C GLY A 40 22.79 16.33 15.28
N LEU A 41 21.79 15.61 14.76
CA LEU A 41 21.30 15.82 13.41
C LEU A 41 20.44 17.10 13.34
N ALA A 42 20.67 17.92 12.33
CA ALA A 42 19.92 19.18 12.12
C ALA A 42 18.44 18.96 11.76
N LYS A 43 18.10 17.76 11.32
CA LYS A 43 16.72 17.34 10.95
C LYS A 43 16.48 15.90 11.40
N ASN A 44 15.22 15.55 11.57
CA ASN A 44 14.82 14.16 11.81
C ASN A 44 15.28 13.24 10.67
N ILE A 45 15.55 11.98 11.01
CA ILE A 45 15.95 10.96 10.04
C ILE A 45 14.83 10.78 9.02
N GLY A 46 15.13 11.03 7.75
CA GLY A 46 14.20 10.74 6.65
C GLY A 46 13.99 9.23 6.53
N SER A 47 12.75 8.80 6.25
CA SER A 47 12.40 7.38 6.14
C SER A 47 12.86 6.54 7.35
N PHE A 48 12.63 7.05 8.56
CA PHE A 48 13.07 6.42 9.82
C PHE A 48 12.68 4.94 9.90
N ASP A 49 11.45 4.60 9.50
CA ASP A 49 10.95 3.23 9.55
C ASP A 49 11.75 2.28 8.63
N SER A 50 12.20 2.78 7.47
CA SER A 50 13.07 2.03 6.57
C SER A 50 14.47 1.82 7.15
N VAL A 51 15.02 2.83 7.84
CA VAL A 51 16.31 2.72 8.53
C VAL A 51 16.21 1.68 9.64
N VAL A 52 15.14 1.70 10.44
CA VAL A 52 14.88 0.70 11.48
C VAL A 52 14.79 -0.70 10.88
N ALA A 53 14.09 -0.89 9.76
CA ALA A 53 13.99 -2.19 9.08
C ALA A 53 15.36 -2.71 8.59
N LEU A 54 16.19 -1.84 8.00
CA LEU A 54 17.54 -2.21 7.56
C LEU A 54 18.45 -2.58 8.73
N LEU A 55 18.40 -1.81 9.82
CA LEU A 55 19.15 -2.11 11.04
C LEU A 55 18.71 -3.45 11.64
N ALA A 56 17.40 -3.74 11.62
CA ALA A 56 16.87 -5.02 12.05
C ALA A 56 17.46 -6.19 11.26
N ALA A 57 17.50 -6.08 9.93
CA ALA A 57 18.09 -7.10 9.06
C ALA A 57 19.58 -7.34 9.40
N VAL A 58 20.34 -6.25 9.63
CA VAL A 58 21.74 -6.35 10.04
C VAL A 58 21.87 -7.03 11.41
N ILE A 59 21.03 -6.68 12.39
CA ILE A 59 21.05 -7.27 13.74
C ILE A 59 20.73 -8.76 13.67
N ILE A 60 19.70 -9.16 12.93
CA ILE A 60 19.31 -10.57 12.75
C ILE A 60 20.45 -11.40 12.17
N CYS A 61 21.14 -10.89 11.15
CA CYS A 61 22.28 -11.55 10.55
C CYS A 61 23.48 -11.61 11.52
N SER A 62 23.79 -10.50 12.20
CA SER A 62 24.95 -10.38 13.08
C SER A 62 24.83 -11.21 14.34
N THR A 63 23.61 -11.40 14.86
CA THR A 63 23.35 -12.20 16.05
C THR A 63 23.19 -13.69 15.75
N GLY A 64 23.25 -14.09 14.47
CA GLY A 64 23.09 -15.48 14.04
C GLY A 64 21.69 -16.05 14.23
N VAL A 65 20.68 -15.20 14.41
CA VAL A 65 19.27 -15.59 14.45
C VAL A 65 18.86 -16.21 13.10
N ALA A 66 19.31 -15.59 12.00
CA ALA A 66 19.21 -16.15 10.66
C ALA A 66 20.50 -15.87 9.89
N ASN A 67 20.92 -16.82 9.04
CA ASN A 67 22.03 -16.57 8.14
C ASN A 67 21.54 -15.94 6.81
N TRP A 68 22.46 -15.30 6.08
CA TRP A 68 22.12 -14.64 4.81
C TRP A 68 21.45 -15.55 3.80
N LYS A 69 21.88 -16.82 3.72
CA LYS A 69 21.29 -17.78 2.79
C LYS A 69 19.81 -18.07 3.11
N GLN A 70 19.49 -18.25 4.39
CA GLN A 70 18.10 -18.44 4.84
C GLN A 70 17.24 -17.21 4.51
N ILE A 71 17.74 -16.01 4.74
CA ILE A 71 17.04 -14.76 4.39
C ILE A 71 16.81 -14.68 2.88
N GLN A 72 17.86 -14.96 2.09
CA GLN A 72 17.79 -14.92 0.64
C GLN A 72 16.77 -15.91 0.06
N GLU A 73 16.71 -17.11 0.60
CA GLU A 73 15.80 -18.16 0.13
C GLU A 73 14.36 -17.96 0.61
N SER A 74 14.14 -17.35 1.78
CA SER A 74 12.81 -17.12 2.36
C SER A 74 12.18 -15.78 2.00
N THR A 75 12.94 -14.85 1.41
CA THR A 75 12.44 -13.52 1.02
C THR A 75 11.88 -13.58 -0.40
N ASP A 76 10.65 -13.09 -0.57
CA ASP A 76 10.06 -12.90 -1.89
C ASP A 76 10.62 -11.63 -2.54
N TRP A 77 11.77 -11.77 -3.21
CA TRP A 77 12.44 -10.68 -3.92
C TRP A 77 11.59 -10.12 -5.06
N GLY A 78 10.71 -10.95 -5.65
CA GLY A 78 9.78 -10.52 -6.70
C GLY A 78 8.81 -9.47 -6.17
N VAL A 79 8.24 -9.67 -4.99
CA VAL A 79 7.36 -8.72 -4.32
C VAL A 79 8.10 -7.41 -4.01
N LEU A 80 9.34 -7.47 -3.49
CA LEU A 80 10.14 -6.27 -3.22
C LEU A 80 10.41 -5.46 -4.49
N MET A 81 10.78 -6.12 -5.58
CA MET A 81 11.01 -5.47 -6.87
C MET A 81 9.73 -4.87 -7.47
N LEU A 82 8.59 -5.56 -7.32
CA LEU A 82 7.29 -5.08 -7.77
C LEU A 82 6.89 -3.80 -7.04
N PHE A 83 6.98 -3.77 -5.70
CA PHE A 83 6.67 -2.58 -4.91
C PHE A 83 7.63 -1.43 -5.21
N GLY A 84 8.93 -1.69 -5.23
CA GLY A 84 9.95 -0.67 -5.55
C GLY A 84 9.77 -0.10 -6.94
N GLY A 85 9.50 -0.96 -7.94
CA GLY A 85 9.22 -0.55 -9.31
C GLY A 85 7.94 0.28 -9.43
N GLY A 86 6.86 -0.11 -8.75
CA GLY A 86 5.60 0.63 -8.71
C GLY A 86 5.75 2.03 -8.13
N LEU A 87 6.44 2.16 -6.99
CA LEU A 87 6.73 3.46 -6.37
C LEU A 87 7.62 4.34 -7.28
N THR A 88 8.62 3.73 -7.92
CA THR A 88 9.49 4.44 -8.87
C THR A 88 8.71 4.93 -10.08
N LEU A 89 7.84 4.09 -10.67
CA LEU A 89 6.99 4.47 -11.79
C LEU A 89 6.06 5.63 -11.40
N SER A 90 5.45 5.57 -10.21
CA SER A 90 4.62 6.65 -9.68
C SER A 90 5.39 7.98 -9.59
N ALA A 91 6.62 7.95 -9.07
CA ALA A 91 7.47 9.13 -8.99
C ALA A 91 7.80 9.68 -10.39
N VAL A 92 8.20 8.81 -11.33
CA VAL A 92 8.51 9.20 -12.72
C VAL A 92 7.30 9.81 -13.42
N LEU A 93 6.10 9.24 -13.26
CA LEU A 93 4.87 9.78 -13.84
C LEU A 93 4.53 11.17 -13.28
N LYS A 94 4.77 11.39 -11.98
CA LYS A 94 4.59 12.68 -11.34
C LYS A 94 5.62 13.70 -11.85
N ASP A 95 6.90 13.35 -11.84
CA ASP A 95 8.00 14.26 -12.19
C ASP A 95 8.02 14.60 -13.69
N SER A 96 7.60 13.67 -14.56
CA SER A 96 7.47 13.89 -16.01
C SER A 96 6.25 14.74 -16.40
N GLY A 97 5.33 15.01 -15.46
CA GLY A 97 4.07 15.69 -15.75
C GLY A 97 3.02 14.83 -16.46
N ALA A 98 3.31 13.55 -16.73
CA ALA A 98 2.36 12.63 -17.37
C ALA A 98 1.08 12.45 -16.51
N SER A 99 1.20 12.50 -15.19
CA SER A 99 0.07 12.49 -14.27
C SER A 99 -0.90 13.65 -14.52
N LYS A 100 -0.39 14.85 -14.86
CA LYS A 100 -1.24 16.00 -15.19
C LYS A 100 -2.00 15.81 -16.49
N VAL A 101 -1.35 15.25 -17.52
CA VAL A 101 -2.01 14.95 -18.80
C VAL A 101 -3.15 13.94 -18.61
N LEU A 102 -2.94 12.91 -17.78
CA LEU A 102 -3.98 11.95 -17.41
C LEU A 102 -5.14 12.63 -16.66
N ALA A 103 -4.84 13.53 -15.72
CA ALA A 103 -5.83 14.30 -14.99
C ALA A 103 -6.68 15.17 -15.94
N ASP A 104 -6.03 15.92 -16.82
CA ASP A 104 -6.72 16.77 -17.79
C ASP A 104 -7.64 15.96 -18.72
N GLY A 105 -7.20 14.76 -19.12
CA GLY A 105 -8.02 13.81 -19.90
C GLY A 105 -9.25 13.33 -19.14
N ILE A 106 -9.12 13.02 -17.85
CA ILE A 106 -10.25 12.62 -17.01
C ILE A 106 -11.21 13.80 -16.79
N VAL A 107 -10.70 15.01 -16.51
CA VAL A 107 -11.52 16.22 -16.39
C VAL A 107 -12.38 16.41 -17.64
N PHE A 108 -11.78 16.25 -18.84
CA PHE A 108 -12.52 16.37 -20.10
C PHE A 108 -13.66 15.37 -20.22
N LEU A 109 -13.49 14.13 -19.74
CA LEU A 109 -14.49 13.08 -19.79
C LEU A 109 -15.64 13.29 -18.78
N VAL A 110 -15.40 13.95 -17.64
CA VAL A 110 -16.38 14.07 -16.55
C VAL A 110 -17.02 15.46 -16.45
N GLN A 111 -16.61 16.44 -17.28
CA GLN A 111 -17.20 17.77 -17.27
C GLN A 111 -18.71 17.71 -17.52
N GLY A 112 -19.46 18.45 -16.67
CA GLY A 112 -20.92 18.54 -16.79
C GLY A 112 -21.70 17.32 -16.26
N GLN A 113 -21.03 16.32 -15.68
CA GLN A 113 -21.69 15.18 -15.08
C GLN A 113 -22.08 15.48 -13.61
N HIS A 114 -23.10 14.74 -13.14
CA HIS A 114 -23.50 14.81 -11.72
C HIS A 114 -22.39 14.27 -10.82
N TYR A 115 -22.12 14.88 -9.68
CA TYR A 115 -21.02 14.53 -8.77
C TYR A 115 -21.00 13.06 -8.37
N TYR A 116 -22.17 12.47 -8.11
CA TYR A 116 -22.28 11.06 -7.79
C TYR A 116 -21.83 10.15 -8.94
N LEU A 117 -22.16 10.51 -10.20
CA LEU A 117 -21.74 9.76 -11.37
C LEU A 117 -20.22 9.85 -11.57
N ILE A 118 -19.63 11.01 -11.31
CA ILE A 118 -18.19 11.20 -11.32
C ILE A 118 -17.55 10.27 -10.27
N GLY A 119 -18.09 10.25 -9.05
CA GLY A 119 -17.64 9.35 -7.98
C GLY A 119 -17.71 7.87 -8.38
N LEU A 120 -18.79 7.43 -9.00
CA LEU A 120 -18.93 6.06 -9.51
C LEU A 120 -17.91 5.71 -10.59
N LEU A 121 -17.66 6.61 -11.54
CA LEU A 121 -16.67 6.41 -12.60
C LEU A 121 -15.26 6.33 -12.02
N VAL A 122 -14.93 7.22 -11.10
CA VAL A 122 -13.63 7.25 -10.44
C VAL A 122 -13.43 6.00 -9.56
N ALA A 123 -14.43 5.60 -8.77
CA ALA A 123 -14.38 4.38 -7.96
C ALA A 123 -14.20 3.14 -8.85
N THR A 124 -14.93 3.06 -9.95
CA THR A 124 -14.79 1.97 -10.93
C THR A 124 -13.38 1.95 -11.50
N PHE A 125 -12.87 3.09 -11.95
CA PHE A 125 -11.53 3.20 -12.51
C PHE A 125 -10.46 2.72 -11.54
N ILE A 126 -10.44 3.24 -10.29
CA ILE A 126 -9.39 2.90 -9.33
C ILE A 126 -9.46 1.44 -8.89
N ILE A 127 -10.66 0.90 -8.64
CA ILE A 127 -10.84 -0.47 -8.16
C ILE A 127 -10.38 -1.49 -9.22
N PHE A 128 -10.71 -1.26 -10.50
CA PHE A 128 -10.22 -2.14 -11.56
C PHE A 128 -8.75 -1.91 -11.90
N LEU A 129 -8.24 -0.69 -11.79
CA LEU A 129 -6.82 -0.41 -11.99
C LEU A 129 -5.96 -1.12 -10.95
N THR A 130 -6.37 -1.08 -9.68
CA THR A 130 -5.59 -1.65 -8.58
C THR A 130 -5.51 -3.18 -8.60
N GLU A 131 -6.35 -3.86 -9.37
CA GLU A 131 -6.23 -5.31 -9.61
C GLU A 131 -4.92 -5.67 -10.35
N PHE A 132 -4.38 -4.74 -11.15
CA PHE A 132 -3.20 -4.95 -11.98
C PHE A 132 -1.97 -4.14 -11.54
N THR A 133 -2.15 -3.25 -10.57
CA THR A 133 -1.12 -2.31 -10.10
C THR A 133 -0.97 -2.36 -8.59
N SER A 134 0.12 -1.80 -8.07
CA SER A 134 0.29 -1.65 -6.62
C SER A 134 -0.73 -0.70 -6.03
N ASN A 135 -1.48 -1.14 -5.01
CA ASN A 135 -2.45 -0.33 -4.27
C ASN A 135 -1.81 0.97 -3.76
N THR A 136 -0.65 0.86 -3.13
CA THR A 136 0.09 2.01 -2.58
C THR A 136 0.56 2.95 -3.68
N ALA A 137 1.10 2.42 -4.77
CA ALA A 137 1.56 3.24 -5.89
C ALA A 137 0.39 3.93 -6.60
N SER A 138 -0.74 3.24 -6.79
CA SER A 138 -1.96 3.80 -7.37
C SER A 138 -2.53 4.93 -6.50
N ALA A 139 -2.65 4.72 -5.19
CA ALA A 139 -3.11 5.76 -4.28
C ALA A 139 -2.15 6.96 -4.26
N ALA A 140 -0.84 6.73 -4.13
CA ALA A 140 0.15 7.80 -4.07
C ALA A 140 0.20 8.64 -5.35
N LEU A 141 -0.04 8.01 -6.51
CA LEU A 141 -0.10 8.71 -7.79
C LEU A 141 -1.42 9.46 -7.96
N LEU A 142 -2.56 8.80 -7.71
CA LEU A 142 -3.86 9.28 -8.14
C LEU A 142 -4.52 10.23 -7.14
N VAL A 143 -4.28 10.10 -5.84
CA VAL A 143 -4.87 11.01 -4.84
C VAL A 143 -4.56 12.48 -5.15
N PRO A 144 -3.29 12.92 -5.34
CA PRO A 144 -3.02 14.32 -5.65
C PRO A 144 -3.59 14.76 -7.00
N ILE A 145 -3.67 13.86 -7.98
CA ILE A 145 -4.27 14.15 -9.29
C ILE A 145 -5.76 14.42 -9.14
N PHE A 146 -6.49 13.54 -8.42
CA PHE A 146 -7.93 13.68 -8.26
C PHE A 146 -8.33 14.79 -7.30
N ILE A 147 -7.49 15.17 -6.35
CA ILE A 147 -7.64 16.44 -5.60
C ILE A 147 -7.61 17.63 -6.56
N SER A 148 -6.63 17.69 -7.46
CA SER A 148 -6.52 18.75 -8.47
C SER A 148 -7.74 18.77 -9.43
N ILE A 149 -8.28 17.60 -9.78
CA ILE A 149 -9.51 17.46 -10.58
C ILE A 149 -10.70 18.00 -9.80
N ALA A 150 -10.86 17.61 -8.53
CA ALA A 150 -11.94 18.09 -7.66
C ALA A 150 -11.95 19.62 -7.59
N GLN A 151 -10.78 20.24 -7.37
CA GLN A 151 -10.61 21.71 -7.37
C GLN A 151 -11.07 22.32 -8.69
N SER A 152 -10.67 21.74 -9.82
CA SER A 152 -11.02 22.23 -11.15
C SER A 152 -12.52 22.13 -11.46
N LEU A 153 -13.21 21.13 -10.87
CA LEU A 153 -14.65 20.88 -11.03
C LEU A 153 -15.50 21.60 -9.98
N GLY A 154 -14.88 22.28 -8.98
CA GLY A 154 -15.59 22.86 -7.84
C GLY A 154 -16.24 21.83 -6.93
N MET A 155 -15.67 20.61 -6.86
CA MET A 155 -16.11 19.50 -6.01
C MET A 155 -15.35 19.50 -4.69
N PRO A 156 -15.91 18.91 -3.62
CA PRO A 156 -15.17 18.66 -2.40
C PRO A 156 -13.94 17.75 -2.67
N GLU A 157 -12.75 18.25 -2.31
CA GLU A 157 -11.48 17.53 -2.55
C GLU A 157 -11.41 16.22 -1.79
N ILE A 158 -11.95 16.21 -0.55
CA ILE A 158 -11.93 15.07 0.36
C ILE A 158 -12.69 13.89 -0.24
N GLY A 159 -13.82 14.14 -0.90
CA GLY A 159 -14.65 13.11 -1.50
C GLY A 159 -13.89 12.27 -2.52
N LEU A 160 -13.24 12.89 -3.51
CA LEU A 160 -12.43 12.18 -4.51
C LEU A 160 -11.17 11.55 -3.92
N ALA A 161 -10.53 12.21 -2.96
CA ALA A 161 -9.39 11.65 -2.26
C ALA A 161 -9.74 10.36 -1.50
N LEU A 162 -10.90 10.33 -0.83
CA LEU A 162 -11.42 9.14 -0.15
C LEU A 162 -11.74 8.01 -1.14
N ILE A 163 -12.40 8.34 -2.27
CA ILE A 163 -12.71 7.36 -3.31
C ILE A 163 -11.44 6.69 -3.82
N ILE A 164 -10.39 7.45 -4.12
CA ILE A 164 -9.11 6.90 -4.59
C ILE A 164 -8.41 6.11 -3.49
N GLY A 165 -8.30 6.65 -2.28
CA GLY A 165 -7.59 6.00 -1.17
C GLY A 165 -8.22 4.69 -0.74
N LEU A 166 -9.54 4.66 -0.57
CA LEU A 166 -10.28 3.45 -0.22
C LEU A 166 -10.36 2.48 -1.40
N GLY A 167 -10.65 2.99 -2.60
CA GLY A 167 -10.77 2.19 -3.82
C GLY A 167 -9.47 1.49 -4.19
N ALA A 168 -8.32 2.14 -4.00
CA ALA A 168 -7.01 1.55 -4.23
C ALA A 168 -6.73 0.32 -3.33
N SER A 169 -7.45 0.16 -2.24
CA SER A 169 -7.34 -1.01 -1.35
C SER A 169 -8.30 -2.15 -1.70
N CYS A 170 -9.21 -1.94 -2.64
CA CYS A 170 -10.26 -2.89 -3.04
C CYS A 170 -9.82 -3.70 -4.27
N ALA A 171 -8.93 -4.66 -4.06
CA ALA A 171 -8.43 -5.55 -5.11
C ALA A 171 -8.66 -7.02 -4.69
N PHE A 172 -9.79 -7.58 -5.13
CA PHE A 172 -10.26 -8.89 -4.65
C PHE A 172 -10.31 -9.98 -5.74
N MET A 173 -10.10 -9.63 -7.02
CA MET A 173 -10.31 -10.55 -8.13
C MET A 173 -9.09 -11.41 -8.44
N LEU A 174 -7.90 -10.83 -8.41
CA LEU A 174 -6.70 -11.50 -8.90
C LEU A 174 -5.75 -11.93 -7.79
N PRO A 175 -5.13 -13.11 -7.91
CA PRO A 175 -4.10 -13.55 -6.95
C PRO A 175 -2.92 -12.58 -6.82
N VAL A 176 -2.54 -11.93 -7.92
CA VAL A 176 -1.41 -10.99 -7.96
C VAL A 176 -1.73 -9.61 -7.40
N ALA A 177 -3.02 -9.28 -7.20
CA ALA A 177 -3.45 -7.96 -6.79
C ALA A 177 -3.00 -7.59 -5.37
N THR A 178 -3.00 -8.56 -4.46
CA THR A 178 -2.56 -8.35 -3.07
C THR A 178 -1.85 -9.58 -2.50
N PRO A 179 -0.92 -9.41 -1.52
CA PRO A 179 -0.30 -10.54 -0.83
C PRO A 179 -1.31 -11.52 -0.19
N PRO A 180 -2.39 -11.07 0.48
CA PRO A 180 -3.42 -11.98 0.99
C PRO A 180 -4.07 -12.83 -0.09
N ASN A 181 -4.38 -12.25 -1.25
CA ASN A 181 -4.94 -13.00 -2.38
C ASN A 181 -3.98 -14.09 -2.88
N ALA A 182 -2.69 -13.76 -2.99
CA ALA A 182 -1.66 -14.71 -3.39
C ALA A 182 -1.52 -15.87 -2.39
N ILE A 183 -1.56 -15.59 -1.09
CA ILE A 183 -1.49 -16.60 -0.03
C ILE A 183 -2.68 -17.55 -0.13
N VAL A 184 -3.90 -17.02 -0.20
CA VAL A 184 -5.12 -17.81 -0.29
C VAL A 184 -5.14 -18.67 -1.56
N PHE A 185 -4.77 -18.10 -2.70
CA PHE A 185 -4.67 -18.82 -3.96
C PHE A 185 -3.58 -19.90 -3.91
N GLY A 186 -2.44 -19.61 -3.27
CA GLY A 186 -1.31 -20.52 -3.10
C GLY A 186 -1.62 -21.79 -2.29
N THR A 187 -2.73 -21.81 -1.52
CA THR A 187 -3.20 -23.03 -0.84
C THR A 187 -3.66 -24.12 -1.80
N GLY A 188 -3.92 -23.78 -3.06
CA GLY A 188 -4.46 -24.68 -4.08
C GLY A 188 -5.92 -25.11 -3.86
N GLN A 189 -6.60 -24.58 -2.84
CA GLN A 189 -8.00 -24.94 -2.52
C GLN A 189 -9.02 -24.08 -3.31
N ILE A 190 -8.60 -22.97 -3.86
CA ILE A 190 -9.46 -22.02 -4.58
C ILE A 190 -8.99 -21.93 -6.03
N ARG A 191 -9.94 -22.07 -6.97
CA ARG A 191 -9.64 -21.85 -8.39
C ARG A 191 -9.66 -20.35 -8.69
N GLN A 192 -8.81 -19.91 -9.60
CA GLN A 192 -8.76 -18.51 -10.03
C GLN A 192 -10.12 -17.99 -10.51
N SER A 193 -10.89 -18.83 -11.22
CA SER A 193 -12.24 -18.48 -11.68
C SER A 193 -13.23 -18.16 -10.55
N ASP A 194 -13.09 -18.83 -9.42
CA ASP A 194 -13.96 -18.63 -8.26
C ASP A 194 -13.56 -17.36 -7.51
N MET A 195 -12.25 -17.09 -7.40
CA MET A 195 -11.73 -15.83 -6.86
C MET A 195 -12.19 -14.63 -7.71
N VAL A 196 -12.05 -14.71 -9.04
CA VAL A 196 -12.49 -13.64 -9.95
C VAL A 196 -14.00 -13.37 -9.81
N LYS A 197 -14.84 -14.40 -9.75
CA LYS A 197 -16.30 -14.22 -9.61
C LYS A 197 -16.67 -13.57 -8.28
N ALA A 198 -16.13 -14.07 -7.18
CA ALA A 198 -16.39 -13.53 -5.86
C ALA A 198 -15.84 -12.10 -5.73
N GLY A 199 -14.61 -11.88 -6.18
CA GLY A 199 -13.96 -10.57 -6.18
C GLY A 199 -14.68 -9.54 -7.04
N PHE A 200 -15.20 -9.93 -8.20
CA PHE A 200 -15.99 -9.03 -9.06
C PHE A 200 -17.26 -8.52 -8.35
N ILE A 201 -17.97 -9.40 -7.66
CA ILE A 201 -19.17 -9.00 -6.89
C ILE A 201 -18.75 -8.04 -5.76
N LEU A 202 -17.67 -8.35 -5.04
CA LEU A 202 -17.14 -7.47 -3.99
C LEU A 202 -16.72 -6.12 -4.56
N ASN A 203 -16.04 -6.08 -5.70
CA ASN A 203 -15.65 -4.84 -6.36
C ASN A 203 -16.87 -3.97 -6.71
N ILE A 204 -17.95 -4.56 -7.23
CA ILE A 204 -19.20 -3.81 -7.52
C ILE A 204 -19.81 -3.24 -6.23
N VAL A 205 -19.87 -4.03 -5.17
CA VAL A 205 -20.37 -3.53 -3.87
C VAL A 205 -19.49 -2.40 -3.35
N CYS A 206 -18.16 -2.54 -3.42
CA CYS A 206 -17.22 -1.51 -3.00
C CYS A 206 -17.35 -0.23 -3.83
N ILE A 207 -17.53 -0.33 -5.15
CA ILE A 207 -17.78 0.83 -6.03
C ILE A 207 -18.97 1.64 -5.52
N LEU A 208 -20.11 0.98 -5.28
CA LEU A 208 -21.33 1.66 -4.81
C LEU A 208 -21.14 2.30 -3.44
N VAL A 209 -20.56 1.56 -2.49
CA VAL A 209 -20.33 2.04 -1.12
C VAL A 209 -19.35 3.22 -1.10
N ILE A 210 -18.20 3.08 -1.77
CA ILE A 210 -17.14 4.09 -1.78
C ILE A 210 -17.58 5.35 -2.52
N ALA A 211 -18.28 5.21 -3.66
CA ALA A 211 -18.83 6.36 -4.36
C ALA A 211 -19.88 7.10 -3.52
N THR A 212 -20.70 6.37 -2.76
CA THR A 212 -21.69 6.96 -1.85
C THR A 212 -20.98 7.70 -0.70
N ILE A 213 -19.98 7.09 -0.08
CA ILE A 213 -19.18 7.77 0.96
C ILE A 213 -18.55 9.04 0.40
N GLY A 214 -17.85 8.97 -0.74
CA GLY A 214 -17.20 10.13 -1.35
C GLY A 214 -18.16 11.22 -1.81
N TYR A 215 -19.44 10.89 -2.06
CA TYR A 215 -20.46 11.88 -2.39
C TYR A 215 -20.90 12.73 -1.19
N TYR A 216 -20.88 12.15 0.03
CA TYR A 216 -21.29 12.85 1.25
C TYR A 216 -20.17 13.66 1.90
N PHE A 217 -18.93 13.52 1.47
CA PHE A 217 -17.76 14.25 1.97
C PHE A 217 -17.19 15.18 0.91
#